data_fd4e508fc9e3966adb982bdb7922955a
#
_entry.id   fd4e508fc9e3966adb982bdb7922955a
#
_cell.length_a   1.000
_cell.length_b   1.000
_cell.length_c   1.000
_cell.angle_alpha   90.00
_cell.angle_beta   90.00
_cell.angle_gamma   90.00
#
_symmetry.space_group_name_H-M   'P 1'
#
loop_
_entity.id
_entity.type
_entity.pdbx_description
1 polymer ?
#
loop_
_entity_poly.entity_id
_entity_poly.type
_entity_poly.pdbx_seq_one_letter_code
_entity_poly.pdbx_strand_id
1 'polypeptide(L)'
;MSGPAKVLRVGSRLVLVGTVHVDPASRSLVKDTVMEVRPEVVGLEIDRERLFGLQNPGLAKPSIAGGPSFLAMALLEKFAGQLTGSSPGLEMLEAVGAARTIGARVELIDRPIGITVAGLKRLPLGEKLRIGVDGVASLVFLPFGKADFSQLMDDIDNQLQIFRSRYPNLSRLLLDEREEYMAERIRRVLDETVGQVVVVVGFGHLRNIARRVEGYRESTGYSSRLTWTLGTG
;
A
#
# COMPACT_ATOMS: atom_id res chain seq x y z
N MET A 1 2.88 18.62 12.98
CA MET A 1 3.25 17.29 13.51
C MET A 1 3.07 16.31 12.37
N SER A 2 4.17 15.78 11.84
CA SER A 2 4.18 14.86 10.71
C SER A 2 3.60 13.51 11.14
N GLY A 3 2.66 12.97 10.34
CA GLY A 3 2.02 11.68 10.58
C GLY A 3 3.03 10.51 10.54
N PRO A 4 2.62 9.30 10.93
CA PRO A 4 3.52 8.19 11.21
C PRO A 4 3.97 7.47 9.94
N ALA A 5 4.73 8.14 9.09
CA ALA A 5 5.50 7.42 8.09
C ALA A 5 6.59 6.64 8.84
N LYS A 6 6.70 5.34 8.60
CA LYS A 6 7.61 4.46 9.34
C LYS A 6 8.54 3.73 8.38
N VAL A 7 9.81 3.70 8.76
CA VAL A 7 10.81 2.85 8.12
C VAL A 7 11.06 1.64 9.01
N LEU A 8 11.00 0.45 8.44
CA LEU A 8 11.19 -0.83 9.12
C LEU A 8 12.30 -1.62 8.42
N ARG A 9 13.31 -2.03 9.16
CA ARG A 9 14.36 -2.92 8.65
C ARG A 9 14.00 -4.37 8.97
N VAL A 10 14.03 -5.23 7.96
CA VAL A 10 13.76 -6.67 8.08
C VAL A 10 15.00 -7.42 7.60
N GLY A 11 15.65 -8.10 8.51
CA GLY A 11 16.95 -8.72 8.22
C GLY A 11 18.03 -7.70 7.90
N SER A 12 19.03 -8.12 7.12
CA SER A 12 20.19 -7.30 6.78
C SER A 12 20.00 -6.47 5.50
N ARG A 13 19.10 -6.87 4.61
CA ARG A 13 19.00 -6.33 3.25
C ARG A 13 17.69 -5.64 2.90
N LEU A 14 16.61 -5.84 3.68
CA LEU A 14 15.30 -5.28 3.36
C LEU A 14 14.97 -4.09 4.23
N VAL A 15 14.57 -3.00 3.59
CA VAL A 15 14.01 -1.80 4.23
C VAL A 15 12.60 -1.60 3.69
N LEU A 16 11.61 -1.63 4.56
CA LEU A 16 10.21 -1.33 4.24
C LEU A 16 9.90 0.12 4.62
N VAL A 17 9.30 0.87 3.72
CA VAL A 17 8.84 2.24 3.95
C VAL A 17 7.33 2.25 3.89
N GLY A 18 6.68 2.49 5.03
CA GLY A 18 5.23 2.63 5.14
C GLY A 18 4.83 4.07 4.86
N THR A 19 4.03 4.27 3.82
CA THR A 19 3.55 5.58 3.40
C THR A 19 2.09 5.78 3.73
N VAL A 20 1.77 7.02 4.09
CA VAL A 20 0.39 7.51 4.14
C VAL A 20 0.21 8.38 2.90
N HIS A 21 -0.63 7.94 1.98
CA HIS A 21 -0.78 8.48 0.62
C HIS A 21 -1.03 9.99 0.49
N VAL A 22 -1.20 10.67 1.60
CA VAL A 22 -1.66 12.08 1.71
C VAL A 22 -0.60 13.01 2.20
N ASP A 23 0.39 12.47 2.89
CA ASP A 23 1.35 13.29 3.61
C ASP A 23 2.53 13.65 2.68
N PRO A 24 2.78 14.94 2.41
CA PRO A 24 3.99 15.38 1.74
C PRO A 24 5.26 14.84 2.40
N ALA A 25 5.25 14.64 3.74
CA ALA A 25 6.34 14.03 4.47
C ALA A 25 6.62 12.58 4.05
N SER A 26 5.58 11.82 3.65
CA SER A 26 5.76 10.47 3.11
C SER A 26 6.59 10.47 1.82
N ARG A 27 6.40 11.45 0.94
CA ARG A 27 7.20 11.57 -0.30
C ARG A 27 8.65 11.87 -0.02
N SER A 28 8.92 12.83 0.87
CA SER A 28 10.29 13.15 1.30
C SER A 28 10.95 11.94 1.93
N LEU A 29 10.27 11.25 2.84
CA LEU A 29 10.78 10.05 3.48
C LEU A 29 11.15 8.94 2.50
N VAL A 30 10.31 8.68 1.49
CA VAL A 30 10.58 7.69 0.44
C VAL A 30 11.84 8.08 -0.32
N LYS A 31 11.92 9.33 -0.80
CA LYS A 31 13.08 9.83 -1.52
C LYS A 31 14.36 9.74 -0.69
N ASP A 32 14.31 10.26 0.54
CA ASP A 32 15.48 10.32 1.44
C ASP A 32 15.95 8.90 1.77
N THR A 33 15.01 7.97 2.06
CA THR A 33 15.36 6.58 2.33
C THR A 33 16.04 5.91 1.11
N VAL A 34 15.51 6.11 -0.11
CA VAL A 34 16.10 5.54 -1.33
C VAL A 34 17.48 6.13 -1.59
N MET A 35 17.64 7.45 -1.41
CA MET A 35 18.92 8.12 -1.63
C MET A 35 19.98 7.76 -0.58
N GLU A 36 19.58 7.55 0.67
CA GLU A 36 20.45 7.16 1.78
C GLU A 36 20.88 5.68 1.67
N VAL A 37 19.91 4.77 1.52
CA VAL A 37 20.15 3.31 1.46
C VAL A 37 20.86 2.92 0.17
N ARG A 38 20.63 3.65 -0.94
CA ARG A 38 21.15 3.34 -2.27
C ARG A 38 20.93 1.89 -2.65
N PRO A 39 19.66 1.41 -2.63
CA PRO A 39 19.36 0.01 -2.86
C PRO A 39 19.66 -0.42 -4.30
N GLU A 40 19.86 -1.72 -4.50
CA GLU A 40 19.91 -2.34 -5.82
C GLU A 40 18.51 -2.39 -6.46
N VAL A 41 17.48 -2.62 -5.63
CA VAL A 41 16.09 -2.71 -6.08
C VAL A 41 15.18 -1.86 -5.20
N VAL A 42 14.25 -1.14 -5.85
CA VAL A 42 13.13 -0.44 -5.21
C VAL A 42 11.83 -1.16 -5.59
N GLY A 43 11.20 -1.83 -4.62
CA GLY A 43 9.90 -2.47 -4.75
C GLY A 43 8.76 -1.49 -4.49
N LEU A 44 7.71 -1.50 -5.30
CA LEU A 44 6.58 -0.56 -5.20
C LEU A 44 5.25 -1.30 -5.09
N GLU A 45 4.41 -0.93 -4.12
CA GLU A 45 3.02 -1.42 -3.99
C GLU A 45 2.11 -0.85 -5.08
N ILE A 46 2.42 -1.17 -6.30
CA ILE A 46 1.62 -0.78 -7.46
C ILE A 46 1.74 -1.82 -8.56
N ASP A 47 0.71 -2.01 -9.36
CA ASP A 47 0.76 -2.81 -10.58
C ASP A 47 1.08 -1.96 -11.82
N ARG A 48 1.34 -2.65 -12.94
CA ARG A 48 1.75 -2.00 -14.20
C ARG A 48 0.69 -1.04 -14.76
N GLU A 49 -0.58 -1.41 -14.67
CA GLU A 49 -1.68 -0.59 -15.23
C GLU A 49 -1.85 0.70 -14.44
N ARG A 50 -1.81 0.58 -13.09
CA ARG A 50 -1.89 1.75 -12.20
C ARG A 50 -0.69 2.67 -12.35
N LEU A 51 0.52 2.11 -12.43
CA LEU A 51 1.73 2.92 -12.63
C LEU A 51 1.68 3.65 -13.98
N PHE A 52 1.26 2.97 -15.05
CA PHE A 52 1.08 3.59 -16.36
C PHE A 52 0.07 4.75 -16.31
N GLY A 53 -1.05 4.55 -15.63
CA GLY A 53 -2.06 5.59 -15.42
C GLY A 53 -1.52 6.81 -14.67
N LEU A 54 -0.71 6.60 -13.63
CA LEU A 54 -0.07 7.69 -12.88
C LEU A 54 0.95 8.47 -13.73
N GLN A 55 1.71 7.77 -14.57
CA GLN A 55 2.68 8.39 -15.46
C GLN A 55 2.04 9.11 -16.65
N ASN A 56 0.81 8.74 -17.02
CA ASN A 56 0.10 9.26 -18.19
C ASN A 56 -1.33 9.69 -17.85
N PRO A 57 -1.53 10.70 -16.99
CA PRO A 57 -2.86 11.06 -16.48
C PRO A 57 -3.85 11.46 -17.60
N GLY A 58 -3.36 11.95 -18.75
CA GLY A 58 -4.19 12.29 -19.92
C GLY A 58 -4.65 11.07 -20.75
N LEU A 59 -3.98 9.92 -20.60
CA LEU A 59 -4.29 8.68 -21.33
C LEU A 59 -5.06 7.68 -20.45
N ALA A 60 -5.06 7.87 -19.15
CA ALA A 60 -5.82 7.08 -18.21
C ALA A 60 -7.33 7.34 -18.42
N LYS A 61 -7.93 6.58 -19.35
CA LYS A 61 -9.40 6.58 -19.47
C LYS A 61 -9.95 6.03 -18.15
N PRO A 62 -10.83 6.75 -17.45
CA PRO A 62 -11.62 6.13 -16.42
C PRO A 62 -12.41 5.02 -17.12
N SER A 63 -12.04 3.76 -16.82
CA SER A 63 -12.71 2.62 -17.44
C SER A 63 -14.10 2.48 -16.82
N ILE A 64 -15.03 3.34 -17.27
CA ILE A 64 -16.46 3.27 -16.94
C ILE A 64 -17.08 1.94 -17.42
N ALA A 65 -16.35 1.20 -18.26
CA ALA A 65 -16.75 -0.11 -18.77
C ALA A 65 -16.77 -1.25 -17.72
N GLY A 66 -16.30 -1.00 -16.49
CA GLY A 66 -16.18 -2.03 -15.43
C GLY A 66 -17.46 -2.37 -14.66
N GLY A 67 -18.59 -1.73 -14.93
CA GLY A 67 -19.85 -1.99 -14.21
C GLY A 67 -19.84 -1.58 -12.73
N PRO A 68 -20.84 -2.03 -11.93
CA PRO A 68 -20.99 -1.62 -10.52
C PRO A 68 -19.77 -1.91 -9.62
N SER A 69 -19.00 -2.94 -9.93
CA SER A 69 -17.79 -3.31 -9.17
C SER A 69 -16.65 -2.32 -9.37
N PHE A 70 -16.55 -1.72 -10.56
CA PHE A 70 -15.58 -0.67 -10.85
C PHE A 70 -16.00 0.66 -10.18
N LEU A 71 -17.29 0.94 -10.18
CA LEU A 71 -17.83 2.09 -9.47
C LEU A 71 -17.55 1.98 -7.96
N ALA A 72 -17.73 0.78 -7.38
CA ALA A 72 -17.39 0.54 -5.98
C ALA A 72 -15.89 0.75 -5.69
N MET A 73 -15.00 0.31 -6.60
CA MET A 73 -13.55 0.53 -6.47
C MET A 73 -13.21 2.02 -6.63
N ALA A 74 -13.76 2.69 -7.64
CA ALA A 74 -13.55 4.13 -7.86
C ALA A 74 -14.12 4.96 -6.70
N LEU A 75 -15.22 4.53 -6.11
CA LEU A 75 -15.77 5.15 -4.90
C LEU A 75 -14.87 4.88 -3.69
N LEU A 76 -14.32 3.67 -3.56
CA LEU A 76 -13.37 3.33 -2.49
C LEU A 76 -12.08 4.14 -2.62
N GLU A 77 -11.53 4.27 -3.84
CA GLU A 77 -10.35 5.09 -4.13
C GLU A 77 -10.63 6.59 -3.94
N LYS A 78 -11.79 7.05 -4.42
CA LYS A 78 -12.24 8.45 -4.24
C LYS A 78 -12.50 8.75 -2.77
N PHE A 79 -13.08 7.81 -2.03
CA PHE A 79 -13.33 7.93 -0.61
C PHE A 79 -12.05 7.95 0.20
N ALA A 80 -11.13 7.02 -0.09
CA ALA A 80 -9.78 7.05 0.46
C ALA A 80 -9.05 8.35 0.10
N GLY A 81 -9.11 8.80 -1.17
CA GLY A 81 -8.52 10.05 -1.64
C GLY A 81 -9.15 11.30 -1.04
N GLN A 82 -10.47 11.32 -0.78
CA GLN A 82 -11.14 12.46 -0.13
C GLN A 82 -10.87 12.52 1.37
N LEU A 83 -10.79 11.37 2.04
CA LEU A 83 -10.38 11.30 3.44
C LEU A 83 -8.93 11.77 3.63
N THR A 84 -8.15 11.65 2.58
CA THR A 84 -6.71 11.84 2.62
C THR A 84 -6.22 13.08 1.86
N GLY A 85 -7.06 13.74 1.07
CA GLY A 85 -6.74 15.03 0.41
C GLY A 85 -5.68 14.97 -0.69
N SER A 86 -5.20 13.81 -1.13
CA SER A 86 -4.25 13.68 -2.24
C SER A 86 -4.56 12.49 -3.16
N SER A 87 -4.01 12.56 -4.37
CA SER A 87 -4.09 11.46 -5.31
C SER A 87 -3.17 10.32 -4.86
N PRO A 88 -3.71 9.10 -4.60
CA PRO A 88 -2.89 7.95 -4.25
C PRO A 88 -1.84 7.67 -5.34
N GLY A 89 -0.59 7.42 -4.93
CA GLY A 89 0.46 6.98 -5.84
C GLY A 89 1.52 8.02 -6.20
N LEU A 90 1.40 9.27 -5.75
CA LEU A 90 2.46 10.29 -5.99
C LEU A 90 3.77 9.89 -5.30
N GLU A 91 3.71 9.25 -4.14
CA GLU A 91 4.86 8.68 -3.44
C GLU A 91 5.52 7.55 -4.24
N MET A 92 4.74 6.79 -5.01
CA MET A 92 5.27 5.75 -5.91
C MET A 92 6.02 6.38 -7.08
N LEU A 93 5.53 7.51 -7.63
CA LEU A 93 6.26 8.25 -8.66
C LEU A 93 7.55 8.86 -8.13
N GLU A 94 7.54 9.38 -6.89
CA GLU A 94 8.74 9.87 -6.22
C GLU A 94 9.78 8.76 -6.04
N ALA A 95 9.34 7.56 -5.61
CA ALA A 95 10.19 6.38 -5.50
C ALA A 95 10.80 5.98 -6.84
N VAL A 96 10.02 6.01 -7.93
CA VAL A 96 10.52 5.75 -9.30
C VAL A 96 11.58 6.78 -9.69
N GLY A 97 11.35 8.07 -9.39
CA GLY A 97 12.30 9.15 -9.65
C GLY A 97 13.61 8.96 -8.90
N ALA A 98 13.51 8.68 -7.60
CA ALA A 98 14.67 8.43 -6.74
C ALA A 98 15.47 7.18 -7.19
N ALA A 99 14.77 6.08 -7.52
CA ALA A 99 15.39 4.86 -8.04
C ALA A 99 16.18 5.14 -9.32
N ARG A 100 15.60 5.89 -10.26
CA ARG A 100 16.28 6.28 -11.51
C ARG A 100 17.53 7.12 -11.25
N THR A 101 17.47 8.03 -10.28
CA THR A 101 18.61 8.89 -9.95
C THR A 101 19.83 8.10 -9.48
N ILE A 102 19.62 6.98 -8.77
CA ILE A 102 20.71 6.15 -8.24
C ILE A 102 21.02 4.92 -9.10
N GLY A 103 20.27 4.72 -10.21
CA GLY A 103 20.42 3.56 -11.08
C GLY A 103 19.84 2.27 -10.51
N ALA A 104 18.95 2.34 -9.52
CA ALA A 104 18.28 1.17 -8.93
C ALA A 104 17.20 0.60 -9.87
N ARG A 105 17.05 -0.73 -9.86
CA ARG A 105 15.99 -1.43 -10.55
C ARG A 105 14.65 -1.20 -9.83
N VAL A 106 13.59 -0.93 -10.57
CA VAL A 106 12.22 -0.81 -10.02
C VAL A 106 11.46 -2.10 -10.23
N GLU A 107 10.89 -2.66 -9.17
CA GLU A 107 10.04 -3.85 -9.19
C GLU A 107 8.62 -3.52 -8.71
N LEU A 108 7.62 -3.94 -9.47
CA LEU A 108 6.22 -3.79 -9.11
C LEU A 108 5.79 -5.02 -8.33
N ILE A 109 5.43 -4.84 -7.07
CA ILE A 109 5.17 -5.95 -6.17
C ILE A 109 3.69 -6.19 -5.90
N ASP A 110 2.78 -5.27 -6.25
CA ASP A 110 1.34 -5.50 -6.09
C ASP A 110 0.79 -6.40 -7.21
N ARG A 111 -0.29 -7.10 -6.90
CA ARG A 111 -0.96 -7.96 -7.87
C ARG A 111 -1.72 -7.13 -8.91
N PRO A 112 -1.91 -7.66 -10.14
CA PRO A 112 -2.69 -6.97 -11.17
C PRO A 112 -4.09 -6.62 -10.67
N ILE A 113 -4.53 -5.39 -10.91
CA ILE A 113 -5.83 -4.86 -10.47
C ILE A 113 -7.00 -5.74 -10.92
N GLY A 114 -6.88 -6.39 -12.09
CA GLY A 114 -7.89 -7.29 -12.63
C GLY A 114 -8.24 -8.44 -11.68
N ILE A 115 -7.28 -8.95 -10.89
CA ILE A 115 -7.51 -10.00 -9.89
C ILE A 115 -8.44 -9.48 -8.79
N THR A 116 -8.19 -8.27 -8.30
CA THR A 116 -9.01 -7.62 -7.28
C THR A 116 -10.43 -7.37 -7.80
N VAL A 117 -10.57 -6.86 -9.02
CA VAL A 117 -11.88 -6.64 -9.66
C VAL A 117 -12.64 -7.95 -9.83
N ALA A 118 -11.98 -9.02 -10.25
CA ALA A 118 -12.60 -10.36 -10.37
C ALA A 118 -13.04 -10.90 -9.01
N GLY A 119 -12.25 -10.70 -7.96
CA GLY A 119 -12.57 -11.06 -6.58
C GLY A 119 -13.80 -10.32 -6.05
N LEU A 120 -13.90 -9.00 -6.29
CA LEU A 120 -15.07 -8.20 -5.91
C LEU A 120 -16.37 -8.74 -6.53
N LYS A 121 -16.32 -9.19 -7.78
CA LYS A 121 -17.48 -9.80 -8.45
C LYS A 121 -17.95 -11.10 -7.77
N ARG A 122 -17.03 -11.82 -7.11
CA ARG A 122 -17.29 -13.12 -6.42
C ARG A 122 -17.67 -12.97 -4.95
N LEU A 123 -17.66 -11.75 -4.39
CA LEU A 123 -18.08 -11.53 -3.00
C LEU A 123 -19.52 -12.04 -2.77
N PRO A 124 -19.80 -12.60 -1.57
CA PRO A 124 -21.14 -13.01 -1.18
C PRO A 124 -22.15 -11.86 -1.30
N LEU A 125 -23.37 -12.15 -1.72
CA LEU A 125 -24.41 -11.13 -1.92
C LEU A 125 -24.69 -10.34 -0.64
N GLY A 126 -24.73 -11.03 0.52
CA GLY A 126 -24.94 -10.37 1.81
C GLY A 126 -23.85 -9.32 2.14
N GLU A 127 -22.60 -9.60 1.77
CA GLU A 127 -21.50 -8.63 1.98
C GLU A 127 -21.58 -7.47 0.98
N LYS A 128 -21.95 -7.73 -0.27
CA LYS A 128 -22.21 -6.68 -1.26
C LYS A 128 -23.34 -5.75 -0.84
N LEU A 129 -24.44 -6.29 -0.33
CA LEU A 129 -25.55 -5.49 0.18
C LEU A 129 -25.11 -4.65 1.38
N ARG A 130 -24.35 -5.21 2.31
CA ARG A 130 -23.81 -4.49 3.47
C ARG A 130 -22.89 -3.34 3.04
N ILE A 131 -21.98 -3.59 2.09
CA ILE A 131 -21.12 -2.54 1.50
C ILE A 131 -21.97 -1.42 0.89
N GLY A 132 -23.03 -1.78 0.16
CA GLY A 132 -23.95 -0.80 -0.44
C GLY A 132 -24.67 0.04 0.61
N VAL A 133 -25.25 -0.58 1.64
CA VAL A 133 -25.95 0.11 2.72
C VAL A 133 -25.01 1.04 3.50
N ASP A 134 -23.84 0.54 3.89
CA ASP A 134 -22.85 1.33 4.64
C ASP A 134 -22.27 2.46 3.79
N GLY A 135 -22.09 2.23 2.49
CA GLY A 135 -21.68 3.29 1.56
C GLY A 135 -22.70 4.42 1.44
N VAL A 136 -23.99 4.08 1.33
CA VAL A 136 -25.07 5.09 1.32
C VAL A 136 -25.15 5.81 2.67
N ALA A 137 -25.08 5.09 3.78
CA ALA A 137 -25.07 5.67 5.12
C ALA A 137 -23.90 6.66 5.29
N SER A 138 -22.70 6.27 4.85
CA SER A 138 -21.53 7.15 4.90
C SER A 138 -21.73 8.43 4.09
N LEU A 139 -22.33 8.37 2.91
CA LEU A 139 -22.62 9.56 2.09
C LEU A 139 -23.60 10.51 2.77
N VAL A 140 -24.56 9.98 3.54
CA VAL A 140 -25.55 10.78 4.26
C VAL A 140 -24.94 11.44 5.51
N PHE A 141 -24.05 10.75 6.21
CA PHE A 141 -23.49 11.21 7.49
C PHE A 141 -22.14 11.96 7.37
N LEU A 142 -21.42 11.87 6.23
CA LEU A 142 -20.14 12.55 5.98
C LEU A 142 -20.14 14.08 6.15
N PRO A 143 -21.23 14.83 5.82
CA PRO A 143 -21.25 16.29 5.99
C PRO A 143 -21.12 16.75 7.44
N PHE A 144 -21.29 15.86 8.43
CA PHE A 144 -21.44 16.21 9.84
C PHE A 144 -20.22 15.95 10.71
N GLY A 145 -19.13 15.34 10.18
CA GLY A 145 -17.94 15.06 10.95
C GLY A 145 -16.66 15.40 10.20
N LYS A 146 -15.89 16.40 10.65
CA LYS A 146 -14.47 16.52 10.31
C LYS A 146 -13.74 15.42 11.09
N ALA A 147 -13.51 14.26 10.46
CA ALA A 147 -12.66 13.25 11.04
C ALA A 147 -11.25 13.84 11.18
N ASP A 148 -10.74 13.91 12.39
CA ASP A 148 -9.35 14.28 12.62
C ASP A 148 -8.48 13.12 12.14
N PHE A 149 -7.78 13.33 11.03
CA PHE A 149 -6.97 12.32 10.36
C PHE A 149 -5.86 11.78 11.27
N SER A 150 -5.35 12.59 12.19
CA SER A 150 -4.33 12.17 13.15
C SER A 150 -4.86 11.08 14.10
N GLN A 151 -6.08 11.23 14.60
CA GLN A 151 -6.73 10.25 15.46
C GLN A 151 -7.05 8.95 14.70
N LEU A 152 -7.41 9.07 13.40
CA LEU A 152 -7.67 7.90 12.56
C LEU A 152 -6.41 7.06 12.36
N MET A 153 -5.25 7.69 12.27
CA MET A 153 -3.96 7.00 12.09
C MET A 153 -3.44 6.37 13.38
N ASP A 154 -3.72 6.98 14.53
CA ASP A 154 -3.36 6.43 15.84
C ASP A 154 -4.15 5.14 16.16
N ASP A 155 -5.34 4.97 15.54
CA ASP A 155 -6.24 3.84 15.77
C ASP A 155 -6.36 2.89 14.55
N ILE A 156 -5.40 2.94 13.61
CA ILE A 156 -5.50 2.19 12.34
C ILE A 156 -5.63 0.66 12.56
N ASP A 157 -4.97 0.12 13.57
CA ASP A 157 -5.04 -1.31 13.87
C ASP A 157 -6.47 -1.72 14.30
N ASN A 158 -7.15 -0.88 15.10
CA ASN A 158 -8.54 -1.07 15.48
C ASN A 158 -9.49 -0.91 14.29
N GLN A 159 -9.27 0.11 13.44
CA GLN A 159 -10.06 0.31 12.22
C GLN A 159 -9.93 -0.88 11.26
N LEU A 160 -8.73 -1.43 11.10
CA LEU A 160 -8.51 -2.64 10.30
C LEU A 160 -9.20 -3.86 10.92
N GLN A 161 -9.22 -3.98 12.24
CA GLN A 161 -9.92 -5.06 12.93
C GLN A 161 -11.45 -4.94 12.75
N ILE A 162 -12.02 -3.75 12.90
CA ILE A 162 -13.44 -3.48 12.61
C ILE A 162 -13.76 -3.83 11.15
N PHE A 163 -12.92 -3.40 10.20
CA PHE A 163 -13.08 -3.71 8.78
C PHE A 163 -13.06 -5.23 8.53
N ARG A 164 -12.11 -5.96 9.13
CA ARG A 164 -12.01 -7.42 9.02
C ARG A 164 -13.23 -8.14 9.57
N SER A 165 -13.75 -7.70 10.72
CA SER A 165 -14.94 -8.31 11.34
C SER A 165 -16.22 -8.03 10.53
N ARG A 166 -16.36 -6.82 9.99
CA ARG A 166 -17.54 -6.40 9.27
C ARG A 166 -17.60 -6.93 7.83
N TYR A 167 -16.43 -7.02 7.16
CA TYR A 167 -16.28 -7.42 5.77
C TYR A 167 -15.20 -8.50 5.60
N PRO A 168 -15.42 -9.73 6.08
CA PRO A 168 -14.38 -10.75 6.14
C PRO A 168 -13.88 -11.19 4.75
N ASN A 169 -14.76 -11.29 3.75
CA ASN A 169 -14.33 -11.66 2.39
C ASN A 169 -13.68 -10.51 1.65
N LEU A 170 -14.18 -9.27 1.83
CA LEU A 170 -13.59 -8.08 1.25
C LEU A 170 -12.21 -7.80 1.86
N SER A 171 -12.08 -7.91 3.18
CA SER A 171 -10.79 -7.69 3.86
C SER A 171 -9.77 -8.74 3.47
N ARG A 172 -10.15 -10.01 3.36
CA ARG A 172 -9.28 -11.06 2.83
C ARG A 172 -8.80 -10.73 1.42
N LEU A 173 -9.73 -10.30 0.55
CA LEU A 173 -9.40 -9.91 -0.82
C LEU A 173 -8.49 -8.68 -0.89
N LEU A 174 -8.78 -7.61 -0.15
CA LEU A 174 -8.07 -6.34 -0.28
C LEU A 174 -6.78 -6.26 0.55
N LEU A 175 -6.68 -7.04 1.62
CA LEU A 175 -5.54 -7.03 2.53
C LEU A 175 -4.77 -8.34 2.46
N ASP A 176 -5.34 -9.45 2.95
CA ASP A 176 -4.58 -10.67 3.25
C ASP A 176 -3.97 -11.32 1.99
N GLU A 177 -4.77 -11.44 0.92
CA GLU A 177 -4.29 -12.01 -0.35
C GLU A 177 -3.28 -11.11 -1.06
N ARG A 178 -3.44 -9.79 -0.95
CA ARG A 178 -2.46 -8.83 -1.50
C ARG A 178 -1.17 -8.85 -0.71
N GLU A 179 -1.25 -8.86 0.62
CA GLU A 179 -0.08 -8.92 1.50
C GLU A 179 0.72 -10.21 1.26
N GLU A 180 0.05 -11.35 1.06
CA GLU A 180 0.74 -12.61 0.73
C GLU A 180 1.43 -12.53 -0.64
N TYR A 181 0.72 -12.01 -1.65
CA TYR A 181 1.29 -11.80 -2.98
C TYR A 181 2.52 -10.89 -2.93
N MET A 182 2.40 -9.75 -2.25
CA MET A 182 3.51 -8.80 -2.10
C MET A 182 4.68 -9.42 -1.35
N ALA A 183 4.42 -10.14 -0.26
CA ALA A 183 5.48 -10.83 0.49
C ALA A 183 6.20 -11.87 -0.36
N GLU A 184 5.49 -12.64 -1.17
CA GLU A 184 6.09 -13.59 -2.10
C GLU A 184 6.96 -12.90 -3.17
N ARG A 185 6.48 -11.77 -3.72
CA ARG A 185 7.28 -10.97 -4.66
C ARG A 185 8.53 -10.40 -4.02
N ILE A 186 8.44 -9.91 -2.79
CA ILE A 186 9.59 -9.41 -2.03
C ILE A 186 10.62 -10.52 -1.79
N ARG A 187 10.18 -11.72 -1.40
CA ARG A 187 11.07 -12.88 -1.21
C ARG A 187 11.84 -13.20 -2.49
N ARG A 188 11.14 -13.25 -3.65
CA ARG A 188 11.80 -13.47 -4.96
C ARG A 188 12.83 -12.39 -5.28
N VAL A 189 12.47 -11.12 -5.04
CA VAL A 189 13.42 -10.01 -5.23
C VAL A 189 14.66 -10.18 -4.34
N LEU A 190 14.49 -10.58 -3.08
CA LEU A 190 15.61 -10.85 -2.17
C LEU A 190 16.48 -12.04 -2.61
N ASP A 191 15.87 -13.07 -3.23
CA ASP A 191 16.61 -14.21 -3.79
C ASP A 191 17.42 -13.84 -5.04
N GLU A 192 16.88 -12.96 -5.86
CA GLU A 192 17.51 -12.51 -7.12
C GLU A 192 18.51 -11.37 -6.92
N THR A 193 18.66 -10.85 -5.71
CA THR A 193 19.41 -9.62 -5.42
C THR A 193 20.42 -9.87 -4.33
N VAL A 194 21.62 -9.33 -4.44
CA VAL A 194 22.66 -9.40 -3.40
C VAL A 194 22.68 -8.13 -2.54
N GLY A 195 22.35 -6.99 -3.13
CA GLY A 195 22.35 -5.68 -2.49
C GLY A 195 21.16 -5.40 -1.59
N GLN A 196 21.06 -4.15 -1.14
CA GLN A 196 19.93 -3.67 -0.36
C GLN A 196 18.68 -3.59 -1.23
N VAL A 197 17.52 -3.85 -0.62
CA VAL A 197 16.20 -3.71 -1.22
C VAL A 197 15.38 -2.73 -0.38
N VAL A 198 14.84 -1.70 -1.01
CA VAL A 198 13.87 -0.79 -0.39
C VAL A 198 12.50 -1.09 -0.97
N VAL A 199 11.50 -1.26 -0.12
CA VAL A 199 10.13 -1.52 -0.56
C VAL A 199 9.20 -0.46 0.02
N VAL A 200 8.45 0.19 -0.87
CA VAL A 200 7.46 1.23 -0.51
C VAL A 200 6.07 0.62 -0.53
N VAL A 201 5.40 0.65 0.62
CA VAL A 201 4.06 0.10 0.81
C VAL A 201 3.17 1.06 1.61
N GLY A 202 1.85 0.93 1.46
CA GLY A 202 0.91 1.63 2.33
C GLY A 202 1.09 1.22 3.79
N PHE A 203 0.97 2.20 4.70
CA PHE A 203 1.19 2.00 6.13
C PHE A 203 0.38 0.85 6.73
N GLY A 204 -0.86 0.65 6.26
CA GLY A 204 -1.72 -0.45 6.70
C GLY A 204 -1.19 -1.86 6.38
N HIS A 205 -0.30 -1.99 5.39
CA HIS A 205 0.31 -3.27 4.99
C HIS A 205 1.68 -3.51 5.63
N LEU A 206 2.33 -2.45 6.13
CA LEU A 206 3.72 -2.47 6.56
C LEU A 206 4.06 -3.60 7.54
N ARG A 207 3.29 -3.69 8.65
CA ARG A 207 3.54 -4.67 9.70
C ARG A 207 3.27 -6.11 9.25
N ASN A 208 2.21 -6.30 8.49
CA ASN A 208 1.81 -7.63 8.04
C ASN A 208 2.78 -8.17 6.99
N ILE A 209 3.23 -7.33 6.06
CA ILE A 209 4.27 -7.69 5.08
C ILE A 209 5.58 -8.02 5.82
N ALA A 210 6.00 -7.19 6.78
CA ALA A 210 7.20 -7.44 7.57
C ALA A 210 7.17 -8.83 8.23
N ARG A 211 6.07 -9.18 8.92
CA ARG A 211 5.90 -10.49 9.56
C ARG A 211 5.93 -11.64 8.56
N ARG A 212 5.31 -11.49 7.39
CA ARG A 212 5.27 -12.51 6.35
C ARG A 212 6.65 -12.75 5.73
N VAL A 213 7.45 -11.68 5.59
CA VAL A 213 8.81 -11.77 5.05
C VAL A 213 9.83 -12.21 6.12
N GLU A 214 9.65 -11.83 7.39
CA GLU A 214 10.54 -12.20 8.48
C GLU A 214 10.63 -13.71 8.71
N GLY A 215 9.54 -14.46 8.50
CA GLY A 215 9.53 -15.93 8.51
C GLY A 215 10.32 -16.59 7.36
N TYR A 216 10.75 -15.79 6.39
CA TYR A 216 11.60 -16.22 5.31
C TYR A 216 13.05 -16.25 5.76
N ARG A 217 13.63 -17.44 5.92
CA ARG A 217 15.07 -17.60 6.13
C ARG A 217 15.75 -17.27 4.81
N GLU A 218 16.53 -16.19 4.80
CA GLU A 218 17.49 -15.97 3.72
C GLU A 218 18.32 -17.24 3.60
N SER A 219 18.39 -17.82 2.41
CA SER A 219 19.17 -19.03 2.11
C SER A 219 20.68 -18.85 2.38
N THR A 220 21.09 -17.68 2.82
CA THR A 220 22.44 -17.21 3.13
C THR A 220 22.68 -16.95 4.62
N GLY A 221 22.04 -17.66 5.54
CA GLY A 221 22.55 -17.85 6.91
C GLY A 221 22.59 -16.66 7.87
N TYR A 222 21.86 -15.57 7.65
CA TYR A 222 21.81 -14.43 8.56
C TYR A 222 20.52 -14.39 9.39
N SER A 223 20.68 -14.13 10.71
CA SER A 223 19.60 -13.98 11.68
C SER A 223 18.88 -12.64 11.50
N SER A 224 17.57 -12.66 11.26
CA SER A 224 16.73 -11.47 11.16
C SER A 224 16.39 -10.91 12.55
N ARG A 225 16.71 -9.64 12.80
CA ARG A 225 16.16 -8.86 13.93
C ARG A 225 15.36 -7.69 13.40
N LEU A 226 14.12 -7.56 13.88
CA LEU A 226 13.31 -6.35 13.68
C LEU A 226 13.91 -5.20 14.49
N THR A 227 14.32 -4.14 13.82
CA THR A 227 14.68 -2.88 14.46
C THR A 227 13.70 -1.79 14.06
N TRP A 228 13.06 -1.18 15.05
CA TRP A 228 12.16 -0.05 14.85
C TRP A 228 12.98 1.24 14.92
N THR A 229 13.05 1.98 13.83
CA THR A 229 13.58 3.34 13.86
C THR A 229 12.41 4.31 13.73
N LEU A 230 12.13 5.04 14.79
CA LEU A 230 11.27 6.21 14.74
C LEU A 230 12.12 7.32 14.13
N GLY A 231 11.74 7.80 12.96
CA GLY A 231 12.32 9.02 12.43
C GLY A 231 11.94 10.17 13.35
N THR A 232 12.85 10.56 14.23
CA THR A 232 12.79 11.83 14.95
C THR A 232 13.44 12.88 14.06
N GLY A 233 12.63 13.71 13.46
CA GLY A 233 13.01 14.92 12.77
C GLY A 233 11.98 15.99 13.04
#